data_cb44934eebe55ba1360c9a3832167970
#
_entry.id   cb44934eebe55ba1360c9a3832167970
#
_cell.length_a   1.000
_cell.length_b   1.000
_cell.length_c   1.000
_cell.angle_alpha   90.00
_cell.angle_beta   90.00
_cell.angle_gamma   90.00
#
_symmetry.space_group_name_H-M   'P 1'
#
loop_
_entity.id
_entity.type
_entity.pdbx_description
1 polymer ?
#
loop_
_entity_poly.entity_id
_entity_poly.type
_entity_poly.pdbx_seq_one_letter_code
_entity_poly.pdbx_strand_id
1 'polypeptide(L)'
;MSFSELLTKEMNDTLRQVGYSKPTPIQEQTLPALLEKKDMIGLAQTGTGKTAAFMIPILENIFPPNKKVQALIMCPTRELAMQTAKVAKELSGHIKGLRTVSVYGGQPASIQIRALRAGAQIVVGTPGRLKDLIKRNVLKLKNVRTVVLDEADEMLDFGFRDDMKEILSCVPESRQTMLFSATMNREVRQIARQFQVEPEQVEVGEKNQPVKTVAQSYMQTNRKSNTVCDLINHSQPRLTLVFCNTKRKVKEVQRELFHKGYATACLHGDMGQRERDTIMNTFRKGKTKVLVATDVAARGIDIEKIDMVINYDVPDKSDYYVHRIGRTGRAGKDGKACTLISPRERGKIKDLERKLHIRIARENGPQGAEPKVV
;
A
#
# COMPACT_ATOMS: atom_id res chain seq x y z
N MET A 1 -19.12 19.06 -1.47
CA MET A 1 -19.39 18.66 -2.87
C MET A 1 -19.86 17.20 -2.89
N SER A 2 -20.80 16.83 -3.74
CA SER A 2 -21.29 15.44 -3.84
C SER A 2 -20.84 14.82 -5.16
N PHE A 3 -20.80 13.49 -5.22
CA PHE A 3 -20.48 12.78 -6.47
C PHE A 3 -21.49 13.12 -7.59
N SER A 4 -22.76 13.34 -7.24
CA SER A 4 -23.83 13.64 -8.20
C SER A 4 -23.68 14.98 -8.93
N GLU A 5 -22.87 15.88 -8.40
CA GLU A 5 -22.58 17.18 -9.04
C GLU A 5 -21.46 17.09 -10.08
N LEU A 6 -20.64 16.04 -10.01
CA LEU A 6 -19.41 15.91 -10.80
C LEU A 6 -19.46 14.79 -11.84
N LEU A 7 -20.22 13.73 -11.59
CA LEU A 7 -20.11 12.47 -12.33
C LEU A 7 -21.37 12.15 -13.12
N THR A 8 -21.24 11.31 -14.13
CA THR A 8 -22.36 10.75 -14.88
C THR A 8 -23.34 9.99 -13.96
N LYS A 9 -24.59 9.86 -14.35
CA LYS A 9 -25.60 9.12 -13.59
C LYS A 9 -25.17 7.66 -13.39
N GLU A 10 -24.68 7.03 -14.43
CA GLU A 10 -24.24 5.63 -14.45
C GLU A 10 -23.09 5.38 -13.45
N MET A 11 -22.13 6.30 -13.38
CA MET A 11 -21.04 6.22 -12.41
C MET A 11 -21.56 6.42 -10.98
N ASN A 12 -22.45 7.37 -10.77
CA ASN A 12 -23.08 7.61 -9.46
C ASN A 12 -23.84 6.38 -8.95
N ASP A 13 -24.64 5.74 -9.83
CA ASP A 13 -25.38 4.55 -9.47
C ASP A 13 -24.43 3.38 -9.14
N THR A 14 -23.34 3.24 -9.89
CA THR A 14 -22.29 2.24 -9.60
C THR A 14 -21.63 2.51 -8.25
N LEU A 15 -21.25 3.74 -7.96
CA LEU A 15 -20.64 4.12 -6.68
C LEU A 15 -21.54 3.78 -5.49
N ARG A 16 -22.85 4.05 -5.60
CA ARG A 16 -23.82 3.69 -4.56
C ARG A 16 -23.90 2.17 -4.36
N GLN A 17 -23.93 1.39 -5.45
CA GLN A 17 -23.99 -0.07 -5.39
C GLN A 17 -22.78 -0.68 -4.71
N VAL A 18 -21.57 -0.11 -4.88
CA VAL A 18 -20.34 -0.58 -4.25
C VAL A 18 -20.06 0.08 -2.90
N GLY A 19 -21.00 0.87 -2.37
CA GLY A 19 -20.94 1.43 -1.01
C GLY A 19 -20.24 2.77 -0.86
N TYR A 20 -19.96 3.49 -1.95
CA TYR A 20 -19.40 4.84 -1.92
C TYR A 20 -20.56 5.86 -1.80
N SER A 21 -20.93 6.25 -0.58
CA SER A 21 -22.04 7.17 -0.34
C SER A 21 -21.65 8.65 -0.45
N LYS A 22 -20.42 8.99 -0.06
CA LYS A 22 -19.87 10.36 -0.08
C LYS A 22 -18.40 10.33 -0.50
N PRO A 23 -17.90 11.37 -1.17
CA PRO A 23 -16.49 11.49 -1.47
C PRO A 23 -15.68 11.62 -0.19
N THR A 24 -14.51 11.00 -0.17
CA THR A 24 -13.50 11.24 0.86
C THR A 24 -12.81 12.58 0.60
N PRO A 25 -12.12 13.18 1.59
CA PRO A 25 -11.46 14.47 1.39
C PRO A 25 -10.50 14.51 0.20
N ILE A 26 -9.75 13.44 -0.07
CA ILE A 26 -8.85 13.38 -1.24
C ILE A 26 -9.65 13.32 -2.55
N GLN A 27 -10.76 12.60 -2.59
CA GLN A 27 -11.64 12.54 -3.77
C GLN A 27 -12.30 13.88 -4.02
N GLU A 28 -12.84 14.52 -2.99
CA GLU A 28 -13.51 15.82 -3.10
C GLU A 28 -12.58 16.90 -3.66
N GLN A 29 -11.31 16.92 -3.23
CA GLN A 29 -10.36 17.95 -3.65
C GLN A 29 -9.71 17.65 -5.00
N THR A 30 -9.56 16.35 -5.39
CA THR A 30 -8.86 16.01 -6.64
C THR A 30 -9.78 15.81 -7.84
N LEU A 31 -11.01 15.31 -7.64
CA LEU A 31 -11.90 14.94 -8.75
C LEU A 31 -12.18 16.08 -9.72
N PRO A 32 -12.43 17.34 -9.30
CA PRO A 32 -12.71 18.43 -10.25
C PRO A 32 -11.59 18.60 -11.29
N ALA A 33 -10.35 18.77 -10.83
CA ALA A 33 -9.20 18.95 -11.71
C ALA A 33 -8.87 17.69 -12.54
N LEU A 34 -9.07 16.50 -11.96
CA LEU A 34 -8.82 15.23 -12.65
C LEU A 34 -9.82 15.01 -13.80
N LEU A 35 -11.09 15.42 -13.64
CA LEU A 35 -12.09 15.36 -14.69
C LEU A 35 -11.82 16.39 -15.81
N GLU A 36 -11.21 17.53 -15.48
CA GLU A 36 -10.69 18.52 -16.43
C GLU A 36 -9.41 18.08 -17.14
N LYS A 37 -8.90 16.87 -16.84
CA LYS A 37 -7.69 16.28 -17.41
C LYS A 37 -6.39 17.02 -17.04
N LYS A 38 -6.38 17.78 -15.96
CA LYS A 38 -5.17 18.39 -15.42
C LYS A 38 -4.27 17.34 -14.79
N ASP A 39 -2.96 17.58 -14.83
CA ASP A 39 -2.01 16.79 -14.08
C ASP A 39 -2.19 17.02 -12.58
N MET A 40 -1.95 15.98 -11.77
CA MET A 40 -2.26 16.03 -10.35
C MET A 40 -1.15 15.43 -9.50
N ILE A 41 -0.85 16.08 -8.39
CA ILE A 41 -0.08 15.52 -7.28
C ILE A 41 -1.02 15.39 -6.08
N GLY A 42 -1.38 14.16 -5.74
CA GLY A 42 -2.21 13.86 -4.57
C GLY A 42 -1.36 13.31 -3.42
N LEU A 43 -1.20 14.10 -2.36
CA LEU A 43 -0.49 13.68 -1.15
C LEU A 43 -1.48 13.22 -0.11
N ALA A 44 -1.51 11.92 0.14
CA ALA A 44 -2.41 11.33 1.13
C ALA A 44 -1.91 9.96 1.58
N GLN A 45 -2.21 9.58 2.82
CA GLN A 45 -1.88 8.26 3.38
C GLN A 45 -2.67 7.12 2.71
N THR A 46 -2.25 5.86 2.95
CA THR A 46 -3.00 4.68 2.52
C THR A 46 -4.36 4.62 3.24
N GLY A 47 -5.40 4.17 2.54
CA GLY A 47 -6.75 4.06 3.11
C GLY A 47 -7.60 5.33 3.04
N THR A 48 -7.11 6.43 2.47
CA THR A 48 -7.84 7.70 2.32
C THR A 48 -8.78 7.74 1.10
N GLY A 49 -8.77 6.68 0.26
CA GLY A 49 -9.61 6.63 -0.94
C GLY A 49 -8.92 7.06 -2.23
N LYS A 50 -7.58 7.15 -2.27
CA LYS A 50 -6.79 7.53 -3.47
C LYS A 50 -7.13 6.71 -4.70
N THR A 51 -7.28 5.37 -4.54
CA THR A 51 -7.55 4.47 -5.67
C THR A 51 -8.84 4.85 -6.41
N ALA A 52 -9.91 5.16 -5.69
CA ALA A 52 -11.14 5.64 -6.32
C ALA A 52 -10.98 7.06 -6.88
N ALA A 53 -10.19 7.93 -6.23
CA ALA A 53 -9.95 9.29 -6.70
C ALA A 53 -9.36 9.34 -8.11
N PHE A 54 -8.39 8.46 -8.45
CA PHE A 54 -7.86 8.40 -9.81
C PHE A 54 -8.64 7.44 -10.74
N MET A 55 -9.29 6.41 -10.21
CA MET A 55 -10.00 5.44 -11.04
C MET A 55 -11.27 6.01 -11.64
N ILE A 56 -12.03 6.80 -10.88
CA ILE A 56 -13.26 7.44 -11.34
C ILE A 56 -13.04 8.27 -12.62
N PRO A 57 -12.12 9.25 -12.67
CA PRO A 57 -11.89 10.04 -13.88
C PRO A 57 -11.34 9.21 -15.05
N ILE A 58 -10.58 8.15 -14.78
CA ILE A 58 -10.16 7.21 -15.83
C ILE A 58 -11.39 6.55 -16.47
N LEU A 59 -12.32 6.05 -15.65
CA LEU A 59 -13.50 5.33 -16.13
C LEU A 59 -14.50 6.26 -16.85
N GLU A 60 -14.64 7.51 -16.42
CA GLU A 60 -15.44 8.53 -17.11
C GLU A 60 -14.91 8.88 -18.51
N ASN A 61 -13.58 8.74 -18.72
CA ASN A 61 -12.92 9.11 -19.97
C ASN A 61 -12.52 7.92 -20.86
N ILE A 62 -12.79 6.68 -20.43
CA ILE A 62 -12.41 5.48 -21.19
C ILE A 62 -13.34 5.26 -22.39
N PHE A 63 -12.78 4.77 -23.49
CA PHE A 63 -13.54 4.39 -24.69
C PHE A 63 -13.45 2.89 -24.93
N PRO A 64 -14.41 2.07 -24.45
CA PRO A 64 -14.37 0.61 -24.46
C PRO A 64 -14.22 -0.03 -25.85
N PRO A 65 -14.83 0.51 -26.94
CA PRO A 65 -14.65 -0.05 -28.29
C PRO A 65 -13.19 -0.10 -28.75
N ASN A 66 -12.36 0.84 -28.30
CA ASN A 66 -10.93 0.81 -28.56
C ASN A 66 -10.22 -0.14 -27.60
N LYS A 67 -9.91 -1.35 -28.05
CA LYS A 67 -9.25 -2.41 -27.25
C LYS A 67 -7.77 -2.16 -26.94
N LYS A 68 -7.21 -0.98 -27.31
CA LYS A 68 -5.85 -0.58 -26.99
C LYS A 68 -5.76 0.01 -25.58
N VAL A 69 -4.57 -0.03 -25.00
CA VAL A 69 -4.32 0.52 -23.66
C VAL A 69 -4.50 2.04 -23.69
N GLN A 70 -5.41 2.55 -22.85
CA GLN A 70 -5.73 3.97 -22.74
C GLN A 70 -5.30 4.54 -21.38
N ALA A 71 -5.27 3.70 -20.35
CA ALA A 71 -4.77 4.08 -19.03
C ALA A 71 -3.70 3.08 -18.54
N LEU A 72 -2.61 3.62 -18.01
CA LEU A 72 -1.52 2.87 -17.39
C LEU A 72 -1.40 3.27 -15.92
N ILE A 73 -1.45 2.30 -15.02
CA ILE A 73 -1.30 2.52 -13.59
C ILE A 73 -0.09 1.75 -13.10
N MET A 74 0.89 2.45 -12.53
CA MET A 74 2.08 1.86 -11.93
C MET A 74 1.90 1.79 -10.41
N CYS A 75 2.20 0.61 -9.84
CA CYS A 75 2.13 0.33 -8.41
C CYS A 75 3.43 -0.31 -7.93
N PRO A 76 3.90 -0.06 -6.69
CA PRO A 76 5.15 -0.62 -6.16
C PRO A 76 5.12 -2.14 -6.01
N THR A 77 3.96 -2.69 -5.66
CA THR A 77 3.82 -4.09 -5.33
C THR A 77 2.75 -4.77 -6.17
N ARG A 78 2.88 -6.08 -6.27
CA ARG A 78 1.90 -6.94 -6.94
C ARG A 78 0.53 -6.88 -6.25
N GLU A 79 0.55 -6.93 -4.93
CA GLU A 79 -0.64 -6.90 -4.09
C GLU A 79 -1.45 -5.63 -4.37
N LEU A 80 -0.78 -4.47 -4.40
CA LEU A 80 -1.44 -3.19 -4.73
C LEU A 80 -1.94 -3.19 -6.18
N ALA A 81 -1.17 -3.72 -7.14
CA ALA A 81 -1.62 -3.80 -8.53
C ALA A 81 -2.88 -4.67 -8.68
N MET A 82 -2.97 -5.79 -7.95
CA MET A 82 -4.17 -6.64 -7.94
C MET A 82 -5.36 -5.93 -7.28
N GLN A 83 -5.13 -5.23 -6.16
CA GLN A 83 -6.15 -4.47 -5.45
C GLN A 83 -6.70 -3.34 -6.33
N THR A 84 -5.82 -2.57 -6.95
CA THR A 84 -6.21 -1.49 -7.88
C THR A 84 -6.99 -2.02 -9.08
N ALA A 85 -6.57 -3.17 -9.64
CA ALA A 85 -7.32 -3.81 -10.73
C ALA A 85 -8.70 -4.34 -10.27
N LYS A 86 -8.83 -4.78 -9.02
CA LYS A 86 -10.11 -5.17 -8.42
C LYS A 86 -11.04 -3.97 -8.30
N VAL A 87 -10.54 -2.84 -7.76
CA VAL A 87 -11.31 -1.59 -7.68
C VAL A 87 -11.76 -1.12 -9.07
N ALA A 88 -10.86 -1.16 -10.07
CA ALA A 88 -11.22 -0.85 -11.45
C ALA A 88 -12.39 -1.69 -11.95
N LYS A 89 -12.38 -3.00 -11.66
CA LYS A 89 -13.45 -3.93 -12.04
C LYS A 89 -14.76 -3.63 -11.31
N GLU A 90 -14.71 -3.35 -10.02
CA GLU A 90 -15.88 -3.02 -9.20
C GLU A 90 -16.56 -1.73 -9.68
N LEU A 91 -15.76 -0.69 -9.94
CA LEU A 91 -16.26 0.62 -10.38
C LEU A 91 -16.69 0.65 -11.86
N SER A 92 -16.30 -0.34 -12.66
CA SER A 92 -16.62 -0.40 -14.10
C SER A 92 -17.83 -1.27 -14.44
N GLY A 93 -18.63 -1.69 -13.47
CA GLY A 93 -19.73 -2.61 -13.67
C GLY A 93 -20.74 -2.19 -14.75
N HIS A 94 -20.94 -0.87 -14.94
CA HIS A 94 -21.81 -0.29 -15.94
C HIS A 94 -21.15 -0.18 -17.34
N ILE A 95 -19.83 -0.34 -17.47
CA ILE A 95 -19.09 -0.10 -18.73
C ILE A 95 -18.90 -1.42 -19.47
N LYS A 96 -19.79 -1.72 -20.41
CA LYS A 96 -19.72 -2.95 -21.23
C LYS A 96 -18.45 -2.98 -22.09
N GLY A 97 -17.76 -4.13 -22.12
CA GLY A 97 -16.58 -4.34 -22.97
C GLY A 97 -15.27 -3.80 -22.40
N LEU A 98 -15.28 -3.13 -21.25
CA LEU A 98 -14.06 -2.70 -20.58
C LEU A 98 -13.28 -3.90 -20.02
N ARG A 99 -11.98 -3.87 -20.22
CA ARG A 99 -11.05 -4.89 -19.70
C ARG A 99 -9.88 -4.23 -18.98
N THR A 100 -9.72 -4.59 -17.73
CA THR A 100 -8.56 -4.25 -16.90
C THR A 100 -7.67 -5.47 -16.78
N VAL A 101 -6.37 -5.31 -17.07
CA VAL A 101 -5.35 -6.36 -16.94
C VAL A 101 -4.30 -5.94 -15.95
N SER A 102 -4.03 -6.79 -14.95
CA SER A 102 -2.92 -6.60 -14.01
C SER A 102 -1.68 -7.37 -14.46
N VAL A 103 -0.50 -6.71 -14.40
CA VAL A 103 0.79 -7.29 -14.81
C VAL A 103 1.85 -7.05 -13.74
N TYR A 104 2.48 -8.13 -13.25
CA TYR A 104 3.42 -8.07 -12.12
C TYR A 104 4.38 -9.26 -12.13
N GLY A 105 5.48 -9.16 -11.41
CA GLY A 105 6.46 -10.22 -11.24
C GLY A 105 5.93 -11.43 -10.45
N GLY A 106 6.65 -12.56 -10.50
CA GLY A 106 6.30 -13.77 -9.74
C GLY A 106 5.18 -14.63 -10.31
N GLN A 107 4.59 -14.23 -11.44
CA GLN A 107 3.62 -15.03 -12.21
C GLN A 107 4.17 -15.29 -13.61
N PRO A 108 3.84 -16.46 -14.25
CA PRO A 108 4.25 -16.73 -15.63
C PRO A 108 3.79 -15.62 -16.59
N ALA A 109 4.76 -15.08 -17.35
CA ALA A 109 4.48 -13.98 -18.30
C ALA A 109 3.46 -14.39 -19.37
N SER A 110 3.41 -15.67 -19.76
CA SER A 110 2.50 -16.20 -20.77
C SER A 110 1.02 -15.94 -20.48
N ILE A 111 0.61 -16.02 -19.21
CA ILE A 111 -0.77 -15.74 -18.79
C ILE A 111 -1.10 -14.26 -19.03
N GLN A 112 -0.20 -13.37 -18.62
CA GLN A 112 -0.37 -11.92 -18.75
C GLN A 112 -0.30 -11.48 -20.22
N ILE A 113 0.60 -12.09 -21.00
CA ILE A 113 0.70 -11.86 -22.44
C ILE A 113 -0.59 -12.26 -23.17
N ARG A 114 -1.18 -13.40 -22.82
CA ARG A 114 -2.47 -13.83 -23.38
C ARG A 114 -3.58 -12.84 -23.05
N ALA A 115 -3.63 -12.36 -21.81
CA ALA A 115 -4.63 -11.39 -21.36
C ALA A 115 -4.49 -10.05 -22.12
N LEU A 116 -3.27 -9.55 -22.31
CA LEU A 116 -3.00 -8.31 -23.04
C LEU A 116 -3.34 -8.45 -24.54
N ARG A 117 -3.00 -9.57 -25.17
CA ARG A 117 -3.33 -9.84 -26.58
C ARG A 117 -4.84 -9.91 -26.85
N ALA A 118 -5.62 -10.32 -25.88
CA ALA A 118 -7.08 -10.30 -25.95
C ALA A 118 -7.68 -8.89 -25.85
N GLY A 119 -6.83 -7.85 -25.65
CA GLY A 119 -7.18 -6.44 -25.52
C GLY A 119 -7.38 -6.03 -24.06
N ALA A 120 -6.94 -4.82 -23.74
CA ALA A 120 -7.12 -4.19 -22.44
C ALA A 120 -7.08 -2.68 -22.59
N GLN A 121 -8.04 -1.99 -22.01
CA GLN A 121 -8.05 -0.52 -22.00
C GLN A 121 -7.30 0.02 -20.79
N ILE A 122 -7.32 -0.70 -19.68
CA ILE A 122 -6.61 -0.33 -18.45
C ILE A 122 -5.56 -1.41 -18.14
N VAL A 123 -4.33 -0.99 -17.95
CA VAL A 123 -3.23 -1.86 -17.49
C VAL A 123 -2.74 -1.35 -16.14
N VAL A 124 -2.74 -2.22 -15.15
CA VAL A 124 -2.19 -1.95 -13.80
C VAL A 124 -0.97 -2.84 -13.60
N GLY A 125 0.16 -2.30 -13.19
CA GLY A 125 1.32 -3.17 -13.05
C GLY A 125 2.47 -2.64 -12.22
N THR A 126 3.40 -3.55 -11.91
CA THR A 126 4.67 -3.20 -11.27
C THR A 126 5.72 -2.80 -12.32
N PRO A 127 6.58 -1.81 -12.04
CA PRO A 127 7.50 -1.25 -13.03
C PRO A 127 8.34 -2.30 -13.77
N GLY A 128 8.99 -3.22 -13.07
CA GLY A 128 9.85 -4.22 -13.71
C GLY A 128 9.13 -5.13 -14.70
N ARG A 129 7.87 -5.55 -14.43
CA ARG A 129 7.08 -6.38 -15.36
C ARG A 129 6.53 -5.56 -16.53
N LEU A 130 6.10 -4.33 -16.28
CA LEU A 130 5.67 -3.40 -17.34
C LEU A 130 6.81 -3.20 -18.35
N LYS A 131 8.01 -2.88 -17.88
CA LYS A 131 9.21 -2.73 -18.70
C LYS A 131 9.54 -4.00 -19.50
N ASP A 132 9.50 -5.19 -18.88
CA ASP A 132 9.72 -6.47 -19.58
C ASP A 132 8.73 -6.65 -20.73
N LEU A 133 7.44 -6.39 -20.51
CA LEU A 133 6.39 -6.53 -21.52
C LEU A 133 6.48 -5.47 -22.63
N ILE A 134 6.94 -4.25 -22.33
CA ILE A 134 7.25 -3.20 -23.33
C ILE A 134 8.42 -3.63 -24.20
N LYS A 135 9.54 -4.07 -23.60
CA LYS A 135 10.72 -4.55 -24.31
C LYS A 135 10.43 -5.75 -25.22
N ARG A 136 9.52 -6.62 -24.81
CA ARG A 136 9.02 -7.74 -25.65
C ARG A 136 8.01 -7.31 -26.72
N ASN A 137 7.73 -6.02 -26.85
CA ASN A 137 6.75 -5.47 -27.80
C ASN A 137 5.33 -6.06 -27.65
N VAL A 138 5.00 -6.55 -26.45
CA VAL A 138 3.67 -7.07 -26.08
C VAL A 138 2.77 -5.94 -25.59
N LEU A 139 3.28 -5.08 -24.70
CA LEU A 139 2.58 -3.92 -24.18
C LEU A 139 2.92 -2.68 -25.01
N LYS A 140 1.93 -2.15 -25.73
CA LYS A 140 2.07 -0.95 -26.57
C LYS A 140 1.37 0.22 -25.91
N LEU A 141 2.11 1.30 -25.63
CA LEU A 141 1.63 2.45 -24.87
C LEU A 141 1.24 3.68 -25.74
N LYS A 142 1.31 3.58 -27.05
CA LYS A 142 1.04 4.69 -28.00
C LYS A 142 -0.37 5.31 -27.89
N ASN A 143 -1.33 4.60 -27.29
CA ASN A 143 -2.70 5.08 -27.12
C ASN A 143 -3.04 5.45 -25.68
N VAL A 144 -2.07 5.43 -24.78
CA VAL A 144 -2.27 5.82 -23.38
C VAL A 144 -2.49 7.32 -23.31
N ARG A 145 -3.60 7.69 -22.65
CA ARG A 145 -4.01 9.08 -22.41
C ARG A 145 -3.90 9.47 -20.95
N THR A 146 -3.86 8.47 -20.05
CA THR A 146 -3.75 8.70 -18.62
C THR A 146 -2.71 7.77 -18.02
N VAL A 147 -1.81 8.33 -17.23
CA VAL A 147 -0.84 7.57 -16.42
C VAL A 147 -1.06 7.89 -14.96
N VAL A 148 -1.04 6.86 -14.12
CA VAL A 148 -1.06 6.99 -12.66
C VAL A 148 0.21 6.39 -12.08
N LEU A 149 0.86 7.13 -11.19
CA LEU A 149 1.93 6.67 -10.31
C LEU A 149 1.35 6.56 -8.91
N ASP A 150 0.94 5.35 -8.50
CA ASP A 150 0.36 5.12 -7.17
C ASP A 150 1.43 4.64 -6.20
N GLU A 151 1.48 5.24 -5.01
CA GLU A 151 2.56 5.07 -4.02
C GLU A 151 3.94 5.32 -4.65
N ALA A 152 4.10 6.51 -5.28
CA ALA A 152 5.32 6.86 -6.02
C ALA A 152 6.58 6.85 -5.14
N ASP A 153 6.49 7.30 -3.89
CA ASP A 153 7.57 7.25 -2.91
C ASP A 153 8.04 5.80 -2.65
N GLU A 154 7.11 4.87 -2.56
CA GLU A 154 7.39 3.45 -2.37
C GLU A 154 8.08 2.84 -3.59
N MET A 155 7.65 3.19 -4.81
CA MET A 155 8.33 2.74 -6.04
C MET A 155 9.79 3.21 -6.07
N LEU A 156 10.05 4.44 -5.63
CA LEU A 156 11.40 5.00 -5.56
C LEU A 156 12.24 4.33 -4.46
N ASP A 157 11.67 4.06 -3.29
CA ASP A 157 12.32 3.32 -2.21
C ASP A 157 12.70 1.88 -2.64
N PHE A 158 11.94 1.27 -3.55
CA PHE A 158 12.25 -0.04 -4.15
C PHE A 158 13.28 0.02 -5.28
N GLY A 159 13.77 1.21 -5.62
CA GLY A 159 14.75 1.40 -6.67
C GLY A 159 14.20 1.35 -8.10
N PHE A 160 12.87 1.51 -8.27
CA PHE A 160 12.24 1.50 -9.59
C PHE A 160 12.35 2.83 -10.35
N ARG A 161 13.19 3.75 -9.89
CA ARG A 161 13.33 5.08 -10.49
C ARG A 161 13.60 5.03 -12.00
N ASP A 162 14.58 4.23 -12.42
CA ASP A 162 14.96 4.14 -13.83
C ASP A 162 13.92 3.37 -14.66
N ASP A 163 13.29 2.35 -14.09
CA ASP A 163 12.19 1.64 -14.73
C ASP A 163 10.99 2.56 -14.97
N MET A 164 10.63 3.40 -13.98
CA MET A 164 9.57 4.40 -14.10
C MET A 164 9.86 5.38 -15.23
N LYS A 165 11.08 5.94 -15.30
CA LYS A 165 11.50 6.86 -16.35
C LYS A 165 11.44 6.21 -17.73
N GLU A 166 11.96 4.99 -17.89
CA GLU A 166 11.94 4.24 -19.14
C GLU A 166 10.50 3.97 -19.62
N ILE A 167 9.59 3.61 -18.70
CA ILE A 167 8.18 3.38 -19.03
C ILE A 167 7.49 4.70 -19.44
N LEU A 168 7.70 5.77 -18.67
CA LEU A 168 7.08 7.08 -18.92
C LEU A 168 7.55 7.69 -20.26
N SER A 169 8.78 7.44 -20.68
CA SER A 169 9.27 7.86 -22.00
C SER A 169 8.66 7.10 -23.18
N CYS A 170 8.01 5.94 -22.94
CA CYS A 170 7.29 5.18 -23.95
C CYS A 170 5.82 5.60 -24.12
N VAL A 171 5.32 6.49 -23.25
CA VAL A 171 3.94 7.00 -23.28
C VAL A 171 3.93 8.34 -24.04
N PRO A 172 2.87 8.65 -24.82
CA PRO A 172 2.76 9.95 -25.48
C PRO A 172 2.92 11.14 -24.52
N GLU A 173 3.50 12.23 -24.98
CA GLU A 173 3.63 13.45 -24.18
C GLU A 173 2.27 14.08 -23.87
N SER A 174 1.35 14.07 -24.86
CA SER A 174 -0.03 14.52 -24.67
C SER A 174 -0.82 13.49 -23.87
N ARG A 175 -0.64 13.53 -22.55
CA ARG A 175 -1.34 12.67 -21.59
C ARG A 175 -1.64 13.44 -20.31
N GLN A 176 -2.55 12.93 -19.53
CA GLN A 176 -2.71 13.30 -18.13
C GLN A 176 -1.81 12.42 -17.25
N THR A 177 -1.06 13.01 -16.33
CA THR A 177 -0.23 12.28 -15.37
C THR A 177 -0.69 12.57 -13.93
N MET A 178 -1.12 11.53 -13.24
CA MET A 178 -1.57 11.58 -11.85
C MET A 178 -0.52 10.92 -10.95
N LEU A 179 0.04 11.65 -10.02
CA LEU A 179 1.01 11.15 -9.04
C LEU A 179 0.36 11.13 -7.66
N PHE A 180 0.25 9.95 -7.07
CA PHE A 180 -0.22 9.77 -5.69
C PHE A 180 0.91 9.23 -4.83
N SER A 181 1.12 9.85 -3.68
CA SER A 181 2.21 9.52 -2.76
C SER A 181 1.80 9.81 -1.32
N ALA A 182 2.42 9.15 -0.35
CA ALA A 182 2.28 9.53 1.05
C ALA A 182 3.24 10.68 1.40
N THR A 183 4.37 10.78 0.69
CA THR A 183 5.42 11.78 0.95
C THR A 183 5.86 12.50 -0.32
N MET A 184 6.27 13.78 -0.17
CA MET A 184 6.86 14.59 -1.25
C MET A 184 8.37 14.75 -1.02
N ASN A 185 9.10 13.64 -1.05
CA ASN A 185 10.55 13.66 -0.94
C ASN A 185 11.21 14.24 -2.22
N ARG A 186 12.54 14.43 -2.19
CA ARG A 186 13.30 15.00 -3.32
C ARG A 186 13.12 14.19 -4.61
N GLU A 187 13.08 12.88 -4.52
CA GLU A 187 13.01 11.98 -5.68
C GLU A 187 11.61 12.00 -6.32
N VAL A 188 10.54 11.98 -5.50
CA VAL A 188 9.16 12.13 -5.98
C VAL A 188 9.00 13.46 -6.71
N ARG A 189 9.55 14.55 -6.14
CA ARG A 189 9.53 15.89 -6.76
C ARG A 189 10.27 15.94 -8.09
N GLN A 190 11.37 15.18 -8.23
CA GLN A 190 12.08 15.08 -9.51
C GLN A 190 11.27 14.36 -10.58
N ILE A 191 10.59 13.26 -10.24
CA ILE A 191 9.70 12.56 -11.17
C ILE A 191 8.53 13.47 -11.58
N ALA A 192 7.89 14.14 -10.63
CA ALA A 192 6.80 15.08 -10.92
C ALA A 192 7.27 16.17 -11.92
N ARG A 193 8.36 16.86 -11.64
CA ARG A 193 8.91 17.91 -12.52
C ARG A 193 9.28 17.42 -13.91
N GLN A 194 9.68 16.18 -14.06
CA GLN A 194 10.10 15.63 -15.35
C GLN A 194 8.93 15.18 -16.23
N PHE A 195 7.82 14.73 -15.62
CA PHE A 195 6.78 14.01 -16.35
C PHE A 195 5.36 14.60 -16.19
N GLN A 196 5.22 15.70 -15.45
CA GLN A 196 3.97 16.43 -15.29
C GLN A 196 4.09 17.87 -15.81
N VAL A 197 2.99 18.39 -16.32
CA VAL A 197 2.86 19.76 -16.80
C VAL A 197 1.93 20.52 -15.87
N GLU A 198 2.43 21.55 -15.18
CA GLU A 198 1.70 22.41 -14.27
C GLU A 198 0.70 21.64 -13.36
N PRO A 199 1.17 20.63 -12.62
CA PRO A 199 0.26 19.78 -11.85
C PRO A 199 -0.41 20.57 -10.71
N GLU A 200 -1.70 20.37 -10.54
CA GLU A 200 -2.37 20.79 -9.31
C GLU A 200 -1.91 19.89 -8.15
N GLN A 201 -1.65 20.51 -7.00
CA GLN A 201 -1.22 19.77 -5.82
C GLN A 201 -2.30 19.82 -4.75
N VAL A 202 -2.74 18.65 -4.34
CA VAL A 202 -3.68 18.44 -3.23
C VAL A 202 -2.98 17.65 -2.14
N GLU A 203 -3.08 18.13 -0.90
CA GLU A 203 -2.54 17.45 0.28
C GLU A 203 -3.66 17.24 1.30
N VAL A 204 -3.92 15.96 1.63
CA VAL A 204 -4.97 15.59 2.59
C VAL A 204 -4.38 14.82 3.75
N GLY A 205 -4.67 15.32 4.93
CA GLY A 205 -4.14 14.80 6.20
C GLY A 205 -2.96 15.63 6.73
N GLU A 206 -2.65 15.45 7.99
CA GLU A 206 -1.48 16.08 8.60
C GLU A 206 -0.21 15.37 8.11
N LYS A 207 0.81 16.15 7.69
CA LYS A 207 2.09 15.63 7.18
C LYS A 207 2.69 14.62 8.14
N ASN A 208 2.96 13.42 7.63
CA ASN A 208 3.69 12.37 8.35
C ASN A 208 3.17 12.06 9.77
N GLN A 209 1.91 12.37 10.07
CA GLN A 209 1.35 12.01 11.36
C GLN A 209 0.74 10.61 11.35
N PRO A 210 0.98 9.83 12.39
CA PRO A 210 0.29 8.57 12.60
C PRO A 210 -1.23 8.76 12.68
N VAL A 211 -1.97 7.78 12.20
CA VAL A 211 -3.43 7.78 12.27
C VAL A 211 -3.86 7.94 13.74
N LYS A 212 -4.69 8.93 14.04
CA LYS A 212 -5.14 9.28 15.42
C LYS A 212 -5.84 8.11 16.13
N THR A 213 -6.35 7.13 15.40
CA THR A 213 -7.00 5.92 15.92
C THR A 213 -6.02 4.83 16.38
N VAL A 214 -4.70 5.04 16.26
CA VAL A 214 -3.69 4.07 16.67
C VAL A 214 -3.06 4.49 18.00
N ALA A 215 -3.33 3.72 19.07
CA ALA A 215 -2.61 3.86 20.33
C ALA A 215 -1.15 3.38 20.16
N GLN A 216 -0.21 4.29 20.39
CA GLN A 216 1.22 4.07 20.16
C GLN A 216 1.96 3.97 21.47
N SER A 217 2.76 2.91 21.61
CA SER A 217 3.60 2.71 22.78
C SER A 217 4.98 2.14 22.43
N TYR A 218 5.90 2.19 23.37
CA TYR A 218 7.14 1.44 23.30
C TYR A 218 7.46 0.72 24.61
N MET A 219 8.11 -0.43 24.50
CA MET A 219 8.59 -1.20 25.64
C MET A 219 10.10 -1.42 25.55
N GLN A 220 10.79 -1.22 26.68
CA GLN A 220 12.20 -1.50 26.79
C GLN A 220 12.41 -2.91 27.32
N THR A 221 13.07 -3.77 26.53
CA THR A 221 13.28 -5.18 26.88
C THR A 221 14.56 -5.73 26.27
N ASN A 222 15.18 -6.66 26.97
CA ASN A 222 16.26 -7.50 26.44
C ASN A 222 15.75 -8.87 25.92
N ARG A 223 14.46 -9.17 26.12
CA ARG A 223 13.81 -10.45 25.76
C ARG A 223 12.66 -10.20 24.78
N LYS A 224 12.97 -9.59 23.62
CA LYS A 224 11.93 -9.11 22.67
C LYS A 224 10.91 -10.19 22.32
N SER A 225 11.30 -11.43 22.05
CA SER A 225 10.37 -12.52 21.70
C SER A 225 9.44 -12.90 22.83
N ASN A 226 9.92 -12.89 24.09
CA ASN A 226 9.04 -13.10 25.24
C ASN A 226 8.05 -11.95 25.37
N THR A 227 8.52 -10.71 25.25
CA THR A 227 7.64 -9.52 25.28
C THR A 227 6.57 -9.55 24.19
N VAL A 228 6.88 -10.07 22.98
CA VAL A 228 5.85 -10.30 21.94
C VAL A 228 4.78 -11.27 22.44
N CYS A 229 5.20 -12.38 23.07
CA CYS A 229 4.24 -13.36 23.63
C CYS A 229 3.38 -12.73 24.73
N ASP A 230 3.98 -11.97 25.64
CA ASP A 230 3.28 -11.31 26.75
C ASP A 230 2.25 -10.30 26.21
N LEU A 231 2.60 -9.51 25.20
CA LEU A 231 1.70 -8.57 24.52
C LEU A 231 0.50 -9.30 23.88
N ILE A 232 0.75 -10.41 23.18
CA ILE A 232 -0.29 -11.19 22.53
C ILE A 232 -1.22 -11.82 23.59
N ASN A 233 -0.66 -12.40 24.64
CA ASN A 233 -1.43 -13.04 25.70
C ASN A 233 -2.28 -12.04 26.49
N HIS A 234 -1.74 -10.86 26.77
CA HIS A 234 -2.46 -9.83 27.52
C HIS A 234 -3.57 -9.17 26.70
N SER A 235 -3.28 -8.83 25.43
CA SER A 235 -4.23 -8.09 24.58
C SER A 235 -5.16 -9.00 23.78
N GLN A 236 -4.85 -10.29 23.65
CA GLN A 236 -5.59 -11.30 22.88
C GLN A 236 -6.05 -10.82 21.48
N PRO A 237 -5.16 -10.22 20.67
CA PRO A 237 -5.53 -9.72 19.36
C PRO A 237 -5.94 -10.87 18.44
N ARG A 238 -6.91 -10.62 17.58
CA ARG A 238 -7.32 -11.58 16.54
C ARG A 238 -6.19 -11.80 15.53
N LEU A 239 -5.58 -10.69 15.06
CA LEU A 239 -4.45 -10.70 14.13
C LEU A 239 -3.35 -9.74 14.60
N THR A 240 -2.12 -10.24 14.61
CA THR A 240 -0.91 -9.47 14.96
C THR A 240 0.06 -9.46 13.79
N LEU A 241 0.58 -8.29 13.44
CA LEU A 241 1.66 -8.12 12.47
C LEU A 241 2.92 -7.66 13.20
N VAL A 242 4.00 -8.46 13.07
CA VAL A 242 5.30 -8.19 13.70
C VAL A 242 6.30 -7.78 12.62
N PHE A 243 6.88 -6.59 12.75
CA PHE A 243 7.86 -6.06 11.81
C PHE A 243 9.30 -6.26 12.27
N CYS A 244 10.14 -6.80 11.39
CA CYS A 244 11.58 -6.88 11.54
C CYS A 244 12.29 -6.21 10.36
N ASN A 245 13.46 -5.60 10.61
CA ASN A 245 14.22 -4.87 9.57
C ASN A 245 14.87 -5.80 8.54
N THR A 246 15.12 -7.08 8.86
CA THR A 246 15.81 -8.01 7.96
C THR A 246 15.07 -9.33 7.80
N LYS A 247 15.21 -9.95 6.61
CA LYS A 247 14.65 -11.29 6.33
C LYS A 247 15.19 -12.37 7.26
N ARG A 248 16.45 -12.26 7.69
CA ARG A 248 17.07 -13.20 8.66
C ARG A 248 16.34 -13.11 10.00
N LYS A 249 16.11 -11.89 10.49
CA LYS A 249 15.41 -11.65 11.75
C LYS A 249 13.95 -12.11 11.68
N VAL A 250 13.27 -11.92 10.55
CA VAL A 250 11.91 -12.43 10.32
C VAL A 250 11.83 -13.94 10.52
N LYS A 251 12.76 -14.70 9.91
CA LYS A 251 12.80 -16.17 10.06
C LYS A 251 13.10 -16.60 11.49
N GLU A 252 14.04 -15.93 12.15
CA GLU A 252 14.42 -16.19 13.54
C GLU A 252 13.21 -15.97 14.48
N VAL A 253 12.60 -14.79 14.44
CA VAL A 253 11.46 -14.45 15.31
C VAL A 253 10.25 -15.35 15.03
N GLN A 254 9.95 -15.64 13.77
CA GLN A 254 8.86 -16.57 13.44
C GLN A 254 9.09 -17.95 14.07
N ARG A 255 10.32 -18.48 13.96
CA ARG A 255 10.69 -19.77 14.53
C ARG A 255 10.59 -19.78 16.07
N GLU A 256 11.07 -18.73 16.73
CA GLU A 256 10.98 -18.59 18.17
C GLU A 256 9.54 -18.56 18.67
N LEU A 257 8.67 -17.79 18.00
CA LEU A 257 7.25 -17.72 18.35
C LEU A 257 6.52 -19.05 18.08
N PHE A 258 6.90 -19.74 17.00
CA PHE A 258 6.35 -21.06 16.68
C PHE A 258 6.68 -22.08 17.78
N HIS A 259 7.94 -22.14 18.25
CA HIS A 259 8.36 -23.00 19.35
C HIS A 259 7.64 -22.68 20.68
N LYS A 260 7.14 -21.45 20.82
CA LYS A 260 6.32 -21.03 21.98
C LYS A 260 4.83 -21.33 21.80
N GLY A 261 4.43 -22.07 20.76
CA GLY A 261 3.07 -22.52 20.51
C GLY A 261 2.17 -21.55 19.75
N TYR A 262 2.70 -20.46 19.20
CA TYR A 262 1.89 -19.53 18.41
C TYR A 262 1.71 -19.98 16.95
N ALA A 263 0.50 -19.85 16.42
CA ALA A 263 0.23 -20.06 15.00
C ALA A 263 0.82 -18.91 14.17
N THR A 264 2.08 -19.07 13.75
CA THR A 264 2.88 -18.04 13.09
C THR A 264 3.20 -18.36 11.65
N ALA A 265 3.32 -17.33 10.82
CA ALA A 265 3.96 -17.41 9.51
C ALA A 265 4.93 -16.25 9.31
N CYS A 266 5.81 -16.36 8.33
CA CYS A 266 6.72 -15.26 7.96
C CYS A 266 6.44 -14.78 6.53
N LEU A 267 6.78 -13.50 6.25
CA LEU A 267 6.68 -12.91 4.92
C LEU A 267 7.93 -12.08 4.62
N HIS A 268 8.69 -12.48 3.59
CA HIS A 268 9.90 -11.77 3.17
C HIS A 268 10.16 -11.91 1.66
N GLY A 269 11.09 -11.12 1.12
CA GLY A 269 11.32 -10.98 -0.32
C GLY A 269 11.73 -12.25 -1.08
N ASP A 270 12.38 -13.23 -0.39
CA ASP A 270 12.88 -14.46 -1.05
C ASP A 270 11.77 -15.51 -1.27
N MET A 271 10.56 -15.27 -0.79
CA MET A 271 9.46 -16.25 -0.87
C MET A 271 8.82 -16.27 -2.25
N GLY A 272 8.52 -17.48 -2.72
CA GLY A 272 7.76 -17.69 -3.95
C GLY A 272 6.32 -17.17 -3.83
N GLN A 273 5.74 -16.75 -4.95
CA GLN A 273 4.44 -16.09 -4.93
C GLN A 273 3.31 -16.99 -4.42
N ARG A 274 3.29 -18.27 -4.82
CA ARG A 274 2.27 -19.21 -4.33
C ARG A 274 2.29 -19.35 -2.81
N GLU A 275 3.49 -19.37 -2.25
CA GLU A 275 3.71 -19.44 -0.81
C GLU A 275 3.18 -18.18 -0.11
N ARG A 276 3.51 -16.98 -0.66
CA ARG A 276 2.99 -15.70 -0.16
C ARG A 276 1.46 -15.68 -0.18
N ASP A 277 0.85 -16.08 -1.29
CA ASP A 277 -0.61 -16.10 -1.44
C ASP A 277 -1.25 -17.05 -0.41
N THR A 278 -0.65 -18.22 -0.16
CA THR A 278 -1.12 -19.19 0.83
C THR A 278 -1.05 -18.60 2.25
N ILE A 279 0.09 -17.99 2.61
CA ILE A 279 0.29 -17.34 3.91
C ILE A 279 -0.71 -16.21 4.11
N MET A 280 -0.86 -15.34 3.12
CA MET A 280 -1.81 -14.24 3.20
C MET A 280 -3.26 -14.71 3.36
N ASN A 281 -3.63 -15.78 2.66
CA ASN A 281 -4.98 -16.35 2.78
C ASN A 281 -5.21 -16.99 4.16
N THR A 282 -4.23 -17.68 4.74
CA THR A 282 -4.34 -18.28 6.09
C THR A 282 -4.39 -17.19 7.15
N PHE A 283 -3.63 -16.10 6.99
CA PHE A 283 -3.63 -14.95 7.89
C PHE A 283 -4.98 -14.19 7.83
N ARG A 284 -5.49 -13.86 6.64
CA ARG A 284 -6.84 -13.23 6.49
C ARG A 284 -7.96 -14.04 7.15
N LYS A 285 -7.89 -15.36 7.04
CA LYS A 285 -8.87 -16.28 7.64
C LYS A 285 -8.68 -16.48 9.16
N GLY A 286 -7.62 -15.91 9.75
CA GLY A 286 -7.30 -16.06 11.17
C GLY A 286 -6.77 -17.44 11.57
N LYS A 287 -6.44 -18.32 10.60
CA LYS A 287 -5.77 -19.60 10.88
C LYS A 287 -4.34 -19.38 11.34
N THR A 288 -3.64 -18.42 10.76
CA THR A 288 -2.38 -17.86 11.25
C THR A 288 -2.72 -16.59 12.00
N LYS A 289 -2.36 -16.50 13.29
CA LYS A 289 -2.68 -15.34 14.13
C LYS A 289 -1.58 -14.29 14.18
N VAL A 290 -0.34 -14.71 13.95
CA VAL A 290 0.84 -13.85 14.00
C VAL A 290 1.60 -13.93 12.67
N LEU A 291 1.71 -12.81 11.98
CA LEU A 291 2.51 -12.68 10.77
C LEU A 291 3.77 -11.88 11.08
N VAL A 292 4.95 -12.46 10.85
CA VAL A 292 6.25 -11.77 10.99
C VAL A 292 6.73 -11.35 9.61
N ALA A 293 7.02 -10.08 9.39
CA ALA A 293 7.33 -9.58 8.05
C ALA A 293 8.42 -8.51 8.02
N THR A 294 9.07 -8.36 6.86
CA THR A 294 9.85 -7.15 6.55
C THR A 294 8.93 -6.06 5.99
N ASP A 295 9.37 -4.80 6.04
CA ASP A 295 8.63 -3.66 5.46
C ASP A 295 8.25 -3.93 4.00
N VAL A 296 9.22 -4.27 3.18
CA VAL A 296 9.04 -4.55 1.75
C VAL A 296 7.98 -5.63 1.50
N ALA A 297 7.99 -6.69 2.28
CA ALA A 297 7.07 -7.81 2.09
C ALA A 297 5.68 -7.54 2.65
N ALA A 298 5.57 -6.70 3.66
CA ALA A 298 4.31 -6.30 4.29
C ALA A 298 3.63 -5.10 3.60
N ARG A 299 4.32 -4.43 2.68
CA ARG A 299 3.74 -3.35 1.87
C ARG A 299 2.68 -3.89 0.92
N GLY A 300 1.63 -3.14 0.71
CA GLY A 300 0.48 -3.59 -0.09
C GLY A 300 -0.37 -4.70 0.57
N ILE A 301 -0.06 -5.09 1.82
CA ILE A 301 -0.95 -5.97 2.59
C ILE A 301 -2.21 -5.19 2.92
N ASP A 302 -3.29 -5.53 2.20
CA ASP A 302 -4.63 -5.07 2.53
C ASP A 302 -5.30 -6.11 3.42
N ILE A 303 -5.20 -5.89 4.71
CA ILE A 303 -5.93 -6.64 5.73
C ILE A 303 -6.61 -5.62 6.63
N GLU A 304 -7.91 -5.53 6.47
CA GLU A 304 -8.76 -4.56 7.19
C GLU A 304 -8.84 -4.79 8.71
N LYS A 305 -8.27 -5.89 9.22
CA LYS A 305 -8.53 -6.38 10.59
C LYS A 305 -7.26 -6.78 11.35
N ILE A 306 -6.18 -6.02 11.19
CA ILE A 306 -5.00 -6.17 12.06
C ILE A 306 -5.26 -5.36 13.32
N ASP A 307 -5.36 -6.04 14.46
CA ASP A 307 -5.66 -5.41 15.75
C ASP A 307 -4.39 -4.84 16.40
N MET A 308 -3.25 -5.53 16.19
CA MET A 308 -1.98 -5.16 16.79
C MET A 308 -0.83 -5.18 15.81
N VAL A 309 -0.04 -4.12 15.80
CA VAL A 309 1.25 -4.02 15.13
C VAL A 309 2.37 -4.00 16.17
N ILE A 310 3.38 -4.84 16.02
CA ILE A 310 4.56 -4.85 16.87
C ILE A 310 5.78 -4.55 16.01
N ASN A 311 6.46 -3.44 16.27
CA ASN A 311 7.78 -3.20 15.72
C ASN A 311 8.81 -3.94 16.58
N TYR A 312 9.20 -5.15 16.17
CA TYR A 312 10.25 -5.92 16.84
C TYR A 312 11.60 -5.21 16.76
N ASP A 313 11.87 -4.60 15.60
CA ASP A 313 12.99 -3.69 15.39
C ASP A 313 12.48 -2.27 15.13
N VAL A 314 13.15 -1.28 15.72
CA VAL A 314 12.86 0.13 15.40
C VAL A 314 13.13 0.36 13.90
N PRO A 315 12.18 0.93 13.16
CA PRO A 315 12.40 1.20 11.74
C PRO A 315 13.52 2.20 11.50
N ASP A 316 14.26 2.02 10.40
CA ASP A 316 15.40 2.89 10.08
C ASP A 316 14.99 4.29 9.60
N LYS A 317 13.78 4.42 9.02
CA LYS A 317 13.20 5.67 8.55
C LYS A 317 11.89 5.95 9.29
N SER A 318 11.62 7.23 9.58
CA SER A 318 10.37 7.69 10.22
C SER A 318 9.13 7.34 9.40
N ASP A 319 9.22 7.41 8.07
CA ASP A 319 8.11 7.09 7.18
C ASP A 319 7.71 5.62 7.29
N TYR A 320 8.70 4.71 7.46
CA TYR A 320 8.41 3.29 7.71
C TYR A 320 7.66 3.07 9.02
N TYR A 321 7.94 3.87 10.04
CA TYR A 321 7.18 3.81 11.28
C TYR A 321 5.70 4.08 11.03
N VAL A 322 5.38 5.15 10.33
CA VAL A 322 3.99 5.53 9.98
C VAL A 322 3.32 4.46 9.13
N HIS A 323 4.03 3.94 8.11
CA HIS A 323 3.52 2.89 7.24
C HIS A 323 3.27 1.56 7.97
N ARG A 324 4.12 1.19 8.95
CA ARG A 324 3.95 -0.01 9.77
C ARG A 324 2.71 0.10 10.66
N ILE A 325 2.63 1.17 11.45
CA ILE A 325 1.51 1.35 12.39
C ILE A 325 0.18 1.58 11.67
N GLY A 326 0.20 2.20 10.47
CA GLY A 326 -0.96 2.34 9.59
C GLY A 326 -1.50 1.01 9.01
N ARG A 327 -0.93 -0.14 9.39
CA ARG A 327 -1.54 -1.46 9.10
C ARG A 327 -2.65 -1.81 10.10
N THR A 328 -2.76 -1.11 11.22
CA THR A 328 -3.89 -1.17 12.17
C THR A 328 -4.63 0.16 12.20
N GLY A 329 -5.72 0.26 12.95
CA GLY A 329 -6.49 1.51 13.09
C GLY A 329 -7.22 1.95 11.81
N ARG A 330 -7.58 1.03 10.91
CA ARG A 330 -8.24 1.32 9.63
C ARG A 330 -9.76 1.34 9.75
N ALA A 331 -10.41 2.05 8.84
CA ALA A 331 -11.88 2.15 8.73
C ALA A 331 -12.55 2.61 10.04
N GLY A 332 -11.93 3.58 10.76
CA GLY A 332 -12.48 4.15 11.98
C GLY A 332 -12.41 3.24 13.22
N LYS A 333 -11.67 2.12 13.15
CA LYS A 333 -11.44 1.23 14.29
C LYS A 333 -10.17 1.60 15.03
N ASP A 334 -10.17 1.38 16.34
CA ASP A 334 -8.99 1.54 17.18
C ASP A 334 -7.95 0.46 16.87
N GLY A 335 -6.68 0.86 16.82
CA GLY A 335 -5.54 -0.02 16.63
C GLY A 335 -4.51 0.14 17.73
N LYS A 336 -3.67 -0.88 17.95
CA LYS A 336 -2.55 -0.82 18.90
C LYS A 336 -1.23 -1.03 18.16
N ALA A 337 -0.24 -0.18 18.44
CA ALA A 337 1.12 -0.30 17.92
C ALA A 337 2.13 -0.22 19.07
N CYS A 338 2.96 -1.25 19.22
CA CYS A 338 4.01 -1.29 20.23
C CYS A 338 5.39 -1.46 19.58
N THR A 339 6.36 -0.66 19.99
CA THR A 339 7.75 -0.73 19.50
C THR A 339 8.67 -1.29 20.58
N LEU A 340 9.37 -2.36 20.28
CA LEU A 340 10.28 -3.01 21.20
C LEU A 340 11.70 -2.47 21.03
N ILE A 341 12.27 -1.94 22.10
CA ILE A 341 13.62 -1.38 22.12
C ILE A 341 14.50 -2.08 23.14
N SER A 342 15.78 -2.20 22.82
CA SER A 342 16.82 -2.44 23.80
C SER A 342 17.15 -1.15 24.58
N PRO A 343 17.83 -1.21 25.74
CA PRO A 343 18.26 -0.01 26.47
C PRO A 343 19.09 0.95 25.61
N ARG A 344 19.87 0.42 24.65
CA ARG A 344 20.75 1.19 23.75
C ARG A 344 19.97 1.91 22.65
N GLU A 345 18.73 1.50 22.37
CA GLU A 345 17.91 2.06 21.27
C GLU A 345 16.97 3.19 21.70
N ARG A 346 17.04 3.62 22.98
CA ARG A 346 16.19 4.71 23.51
C ARG A 346 16.28 6.02 22.72
N GLY A 347 17.48 6.31 22.18
CA GLY A 347 17.69 7.47 21.31
C GLY A 347 16.86 7.43 20.04
N LYS A 348 16.65 6.24 19.45
CA LYS A 348 15.86 6.07 18.23
C LYS A 348 14.38 6.47 18.43
N ILE A 349 13.80 6.18 19.61
CA ILE A 349 12.42 6.59 19.92
C ILE A 349 12.34 8.11 20.00
N LYS A 350 13.26 8.77 20.70
CA LYS A 350 13.29 10.25 20.77
C LYS A 350 13.45 10.88 19.38
N ASP A 351 14.25 10.27 18.50
CA ASP A 351 14.40 10.74 17.13
C ASP A 351 13.12 10.57 16.30
N LEU A 352 12.38 9.47 16.49
CA LEU A 352 11.06 9.29 15.87
C LEU A 352 10.07 10.33 16.37
N GLU A 353 9.95 10.53 17.69
CA GLU A 353 9.07 11.52 18.30
C GLU A 353 9.36 12.93 17.76
N ARG A 354 10.64 13.32 17.67
CA ARG A 354 11.06 14.61 17.14
C ARG A 354 10.73 14.79 15.67
N LYS A 355 11.00 13.76 14.82
CA LYS A 355 10.77 13.82 13.37
C LYS A 355 9.30 13.81 12.99
N LEU A 356 8.50 13.09 13.76
CA LEU A 356 7.07 12.90 13.50
C LEU A 356 6.18 13.85 14.31
N HIS A 357 6.77 14.67 15.19
CA HIS A 357 6.07 15.58 16.11
C HIS A 357 4.98 14.85 16.95
N ILE A 358 5.30 13.65 17.44
CA ILE A 358 4.40 12.80 18.24
C ILE A 358 5.01 12.47 19.59
N ARG A 359 4.17 11.96 20.49
CA ARG A 359 4.60 11.28 21.72
C ARG A 359 4.27 9.81 21.65
N ILE A 360 5.25 8.95 21.92
CA ILE A 360 5.09 7.50 22.02
C ILE A 360 5.14 7.12 23.50
N ALA A 361 4.03 6.63 24.02
CA ALA A 361 3.93 6.31 25.45
C ALA A 361 4.90 5.18 25.84
N ARG A 362 5.60 5.34 26.96
CA ARG A 362 6.36 4.22 27.52
C ARG A 362 5.39 3.30 28.28
N GLU A 363 5.34 2.04 27.89
CA GLU A 363 4.68 1.01 28.67
C GLU A 363 5.71 0.18 29.45
N ASN A 364 5.43 -0.04 30.73
CA ASN A 364 6.11 -1.10 31.48
C ASN A 364 5.46 -2.40 31.03
N GLY A 365 6.27 -3.41 30.69
CA GLY A 365 5.74 -4.70 30.26
C GLY A 365 4.67 -5.22 31.24
N PRO A 366 3.69 -6.03 30.77
CA PRO A 366 2.82 -6.71 31.69
C PRO A 366 3.72 -7.36 32.75
N GLN A 367 3.48 -7.07 34.01
CA GLN A 367 4.23 -7.67 35.13
C GLN A 367 4.01 -9.19 35.00
N GLY A 368 4.89 -9.84 34.24
CA GLY A 368 4.89 -11.27 34.10
C GLY A 368 5.28 -11.87 35.42
N ALA A 369 4.47 -12.81 35.90
CA ALA A 369 4.78 -13.63 37.00
C ALA A 369 6.25 -14.05 36.99
N GLU A 370 6.96 -13.82 38.07
CA GLU A 370 8.26 -14.44 38.32
C GLU A 370 8.17 -15.92 38.01
N PRO A 371 9.20 -16.52 37.38
CA PRO A 371 9.21 -17.96 37.19
C PRO A 371 9.10 -18.61 38.59
N LYS A 372 8.00 -19.29 38.86
CA LYS A 372 7.98 -20.23 39.96
C LYS A 372 9.06 -21.25 39.68
N VAL A 373 10.18 -21.11 40.39
CA VAL A 373 11.22 -22.13 40.49
C VAL A 373 10.56 -23.33 41.19
N VAL A 374 10.39 -24.41 40.43
CA VAL A 374 10.16 -25.75 40.98
C VAL A 374 11.36 -26.58 40.64
#